data_8d9170561e0f0f2e57e02720908c4510
#
_entry.id   8d9170561e0f0f2e57e02720908c4510
#
_cell.length_a   1.000
_cell.length_b   1.000
_cell.length_c   1.000
_cell.angle_alpha   90.00
_cell.angle_beta   90.00
_cell.angle_gamma   90.00
#
_symmetry.space_group_name_H-M   'P 1'
#
loop_
_entity.id
_entity.type
_entity.pdbx_description
1 polymer ?
#
loop_
_entity_poly.entity_id
_entity_poly.type
_entity_poly.pdbx_seq_one_letter_code
_entity_poly.pdbx_strand_id
1 'polypeptide(L)'
;IEPVSGAGPVPDAAACGGGSSSGRPSTSTGKTETTTNPDGSVTKTETKSDGTVTETTTNKDGSTTKTETKPDGSSKTEVKDASGSTGTVKTDKNGQATAETTLSSKAVEDAKKNGEAVKAPVEVEASRDSNTAPTVKVELPKNAGETAVEIPVSNVKPGTVAVLVHPDGTEEIVKNSLPTEDSIRLTMDGSATVKIMDNSKDFIDTRAHWAKDAIDFVSARGLVNGISDTIYAPNNSTTRAQLWTILARQNDADLTGGSIWYEKAQNWAKDKGISDGADPNAAINRGQIATFLY
;
A
#
# COMPACT_ATOMS: atom_id res chain seq x y z
N ILE A 1 37.65 -10.89 -17.84
CA ILE A 1 37.54 -12.33 -17.55
C ILE A 1 36.18 -12.77 -18.05
N GLU A 2 36.19 -13.71 -18.97
CA GLU A 2 35.18 -14.11 -19.95
C GLU A 2 33.89 -14.73 -19.38
N PRO A 3 32.80 -14.77 -20.17
CA PRO A 3 31.55 -15.41 -19.82
C PRO A 3 31.55 -16.90 -20.15
N VAL A 4 30.96 -17.73 -19.26
CA VAL A 4 30.76 -19.16 -19.53
C VAL A 4 29.36 -19.39 -20.09
N SER A 5 29.36 -19.78 -21.38
CA SER A 5 28.26 -20.37 -22.12
C SER A 5 28.08 -21.85 -21.72
N GLY A 6 26.82 -22.30 -21.56
CA GLY A 6 26.48 -23.69 -21.32
C GLY A 6 25.05 -24.00 -21.75
N ALA A 7 24.86 -24.20 -23.05
CA ALA A 7 23.65 -24.83 -23.58
C ALA A 7 23.80 -26.36 -23.51
N GLY A 8 22.90 -27.05 -22.86
CA GLY A 8 22.75 -28.50 -22.85
C GLY A 8 21.66 -28.97 -23.83
N PRO A 9 21.76 -30.19 -24.38
CA PRO A 9 21.17 -30.59 -25.66
C PRO A 9 19.69 -31.02 -25.54
N VAL A 10 18.98 -30.74 -26.63
CA VAL A 10 17.63 -31.22 -26.93
C VAL A 10 17.71 -32.72 -27.33
N PRO A 11 16.86 -33.62 -26.83
CA PRO A 11 16.72 -34.94 -27.43
C PRO A 11 15.73 -34.97 -28.58
N ASP A 12 16.14 -35.67 -29.57
CA ASP A 12 15.63 -35.90 -30.91
C ASP A 12 14.29 -36.64 -30.96
N ALA A 13 13.51 -36.34 -31.96
CA ALA A 13 12.25 -36.99 -32.27
C ALA A 13 12.47 -38.36 -32.95
N ALA A 14 11.84 -39.40 -32.43
CA ALA A 14 11.68 -40.63 -33.16
C ALA A 14 10.17 -40.89 -33.42
N ALA A 15 9.85 -40.93 -34.71
CA ALA A 15 8.59 -41.37 -35.26
C ALA A 15 8.50 -42.88 -35.28
N CYS A 16 7.32 -43.46 -35.00
CA CYS A 16 6.60 -44.43 -35.85
C CYS A 16 5.51 -45.19 -35.10
N GLY A 17 4.37 -45.39 -35.73
CA GLY A 17 3.51 -46.54 -35.52
C GLY A 17 2.04 -46.21 -35.33
N GLY A 18 1.26 -46.29 -36.43
CA GLY A 18 -0.20 -46.17 -36.39
C GLY A 18 -0.89 -47.32 -35.68
N GLY A 19 -1.93 -46.97 -34.97
CA GLY A 19 -2.92 -47.92 -34.36
C GLY A 19 -4.22 -47.18 -34.12
N SER A 20 -5.19 -47.37 -35.03
CA SER A 20 -6.57 -46.94 -34.83
C SER A 20 -7.18 -47.68 -33.64
N SER A 21 -7.47 -46.95 -32.56
CA SER A 21 -8.42 -47.39 -31.55
C SER A 21 -9.33 -46.24 -31.19
N SER A 22 -10.63 -46.48 -31.29
CA SER A 22 -11.71 -45.61 -30.89
C SER A 22 -11.48 -45.07 -29.46
N GLY A 23 -11.00 -43.82 -29.35
CA GLY A 23 -10.78 -43.20 -28.07
C GLY A 23 -12.04 -42.71 -27.44
N ARG A 24 -12.42 -43.35 -26.37
CA ARG A 24 -13.25 -42.82 -25.28
C ARG A 24 -12.71 -41.46 -24.88
N PRO A 25 -13.53 -40.43 -24.67
CA PRO A 25 -13.02 -39.16 -24.19
C PRO A 25 -12.36 -39.39 -22.82
N SER A 26 -11.05 -39.17 -22.77
CA SER A 26 -10.29 -39.12 -21.54
C SER A 26 -10.78 -37.89 -20.76
N THR A 27 -11.56 -38.10 -19.72
CA THR A 27 -11.78 -37.11 -18.68
C THR A 27 -10.42 -36.91 -18.03
N SER A 28 -9.75 -35.76 -18.33
CA SER A 28 -8.53 -35.38 -17.64
C SER A 28 -8.91 -35.17 -16.17
N THR A 29 -8.63 -36.18 -15.34
CA THR A 29 -8.74 -36.05 -13.89
C THR A 29 -7.69 -35.03 -13.45
N GLY A 30 -8.11 -33.99 -12.72
CA GLY A 30 -7.21 -33.00 -12.14
C GLY A 30 -6.12 -33.67 -11.28
N LYS A 31 -4.95 -33.07 -11.24
CA LYS A 31 -3.81 -33.57 -10.45
C LYS A 31 -3.83 -32.91 -9.06
N THR A 32 -3.62 -33.71 -8.01
CA THR A 32 -3.47 -33.23 -6.64
C THR A 32 -2.12 -33.66 -6.11
N GLU A 33 -1.38 -32.72 -5.56
CA GLU A 33 -0.10 -32.93 -4.87
C GLU A 33 -0.17 -32.33 -3.47
N THR A 34 0.55 -32.96 -2.51
CA THR A 34 0.66 -32.43 -1.14
C THR A 34 2.12 -32.45 -0.74
N THR A 35 2.61 -31.31 -0.25
CA THR A 35 4.00 -31.12 0.17
C THR A 35 4.02 -30.61 1.61
N THR A 36 4.88 -31.19 2.45
CA THR A 36 5.20 -30.63 3.75
C THR A 36 6.44 -29.76 3.61
N ASN A 37 6.31 -28.48 3.95
CA ASN A 37 7.39 -27.50 3.85
C ASN A 37 8.40 -27.64 5.01
N PRO A 38 9.62 -27.07 4.89
CA PRO A 38 10.63 -27.14 5.94
C PRO A 38 10.20 -26.51 7.27
N ASP A 39 9.33 -25.51 7.26
CA ASP A 39 8.73 -24.86 8.43
C ASP A 39 7.64 -25.72 9.09
N GLY A 40 7.25 -26.81 8.43
CA GLY A 40 6.24 -27.77 8.86
C GLY A 40 4.81 -27.34 8.50
N SER A 41 4.63 -26.32 7.67
CA SER A 41 3.34 -26.07 7.00
C SER A 41 3.10 -27.13 5.94
N VAL A 42 1.82 -27.29 5.54
CA VAL A 42 1.41 -28.25 4.51
C VAL A 42 0.75 -27.50 3.37
N THR A 43 1.30 -27.66 2.15
CA THR A 43 0.74 -27.10 0.93
C THR A 43 0.11 -28.21 0.09
N LYS A 44 -1.15 -28.02 -0.27
CA LYS A 44 -1.90 -28.87 -1.21
C LYS A 44 -2.10 -28.08 -2.50
N THR A 45 -1.64 -28.63 -3.62
CA THR A 45 -1.81 -28.07 -4.97
C THR A 45 -2.76 -28.95 -5.77
N GLU A 46 -3.82 -28.34 -6.31
CA GLU A 46 -4.82 -28.99 -7.16
C GLU A 46 -4.84 -28.30 -8.51
N THR A 47 -4.62 -29.06 -9.59
CA THR A 47 -4.74 -28.57 -10.96
C THR A 47 -6.01 -29.14 -11.59
N LYS A 48 -6.94 -28.27 -11.98
CA LYS A 48 -8.19 -28.66 -12.67
C LYS A 48 -7.93 -28.90 -14.15
N SER A 49 -8.89 -29.57 -14.81
CA SER A 49 -8.83 -29.86 -16.25
C SER A 49 -8.85 -28.65 -17.16
N ASP A 50 -9.35 -27.51 -16.67
CA ASP A 50 -9.36 -26.22 -17.37
C ASP A 50 -8.04 -25.43 -17.21
N GLY A 51 -7.07 -26.01 -16.49
CA GLY A 51 -5.77 -25.38 -16.21
C GLY A 51 -5.77 -24.45 -14.98
N THR A 52 -6.88 -24.33 -14.27
CA THR A 52 -6.94 -23.60 -13.01
C THR A 52 -6.12 -24.34 -11.94
N VAL A 53 -5.23 -23.63 -11.27
CA VAL A 53 -4.41 -24.14 -10.16
C VAL A 53 -4.93 -23.58 -8.84
N THR A 54 -5.16 -24.43 -7.86
CA THR A 54 -5.51 -24.05 -6.49
C THR A 54 -4.42 -24.54 -5.54
N GLU A 55 -3.80 -23.63 -4.83
CA GLU A 55 -2.83 -23.91 -3.77
C GLU A 55 -3.44 -23.57 -2.41
N THR A 56 -3.38 -24.51 -1.47
CA THR A 56 -3.83 -24.28 -0.09
C THR A 56 -2.71 -24.61 0.86
N THR A 57 -2.20 -23.61 1.58
CA THR A 57 -1.20 -23.79 2.63
C THR A 57 -1.86 -23.68 3.99
N THR A 58 -1.59 -24.65 4.85
CA THR A 58 -2.02 -24.65 6.26
C THR A 58 -0.79 -24.62 7.14
N ASN A 59 -0.68 -23.61 7.99
CA ASN A 59 0.40 -23.42 8.93
C ASN A 59 0.13 -24.14 10.26
N LYS A 60 1.18 -24.34 11.08
CA LYS A 60 1.07 -25.02 12.39
C LYS A 60 0.19 -24.26 13.39
N ASP A 61 0.11 -22.93 13.27
CA ASP A 61 -0.73 -22.06 14.11
C ASP A 61 -2.21 -22.08 13.72
N GLY A 62 -2.57 -22.84 12.68
CA GLY A 62 -3.92 -22.97 12.16
C GLY A 62 -4.30 -21.88 11.15
N SER A 63 -3.39 -20.97 10.81
CA SER A 63 -3.60 -20.02 9.73
C SER A 63 -3.59 -20.74 8.37
N THR A 64 -4.34 -20.20 7.41
CA THR A 64 -4.50 -20.79 6.08
C THR A 64 -4.40 -19.73 5.00
N THR A 65 -3.73 -20.09 3.90
CA THR A 65 -3.72 -19.30 2.66
C THR A 65 -4.18 -20.19 1.51
N LYS A 66 -5.18 -19.74 0.76
CA LYS A 66 -5.69 -20.42 -0.43
C LYS A 66 -5.63 -19.49 -1.62
N THR A 67 -4.87 -19.87 -2.64
CA THR A 67 -4.74 -19.12 -3.89
C THR A 67 -5.30 -19.95 -5.05
N GLU A 68 -6.24 -19.38 -5.79
CA GLU A 68 -6.73 -19.91 -7.06
C GLU A 68 -6.21 -19.02 -8.19
N THR A 69 -5.45 -19.61 -9.13
CA THR A 69 -4.91 -18.93 -10.32
C THR A 69 -5.53 -19.56 -11.56
N LYS A 70 -6.10 -18.72 -12.43
CA LYS A 70 -6.68 -19.12 -13.70
C LYS A 70 -5.69 -19.01 -14.85
N PRO A 71 -5.90 -19.72 -15.96
CA PRO A 71 -5.03 -19.64 -17.15
C PRO A 71 -4.95 -18.24 -17.78
N ASP A 72 -5.94 -17.37 -17.56
CA ASP A 72 -5.94 -15.99 -18.05
C ASP A 72 -5.08 -15.03 -17.19
N GLY A 73 -4.43 -15.55 -16.14
CA GLY A 73 -3.61 -14.80 -15.21
C GLY A 73 -4.38 -14.15 -14.06
N SER A 74 -5.71 -14.19 -14.06
CA SER A 74 -6.49 -13.73 -12.91
C SER A 74 -6.33 -14.66 -11.70
N SER A 75 -6.36 -14.11 -10.50
CA SER A 75 -6.19 -14.89 -9.27
C SER A 75 -7.10 -14.43 -8.15
N LYS A 76 -7.34 -15.33 -7.20
CA LYS A 76 -8.00 -15.04 -5.93
C LYS A 76 -7.20 -15.69 -4.80
N THR A 77 -6.75 -14.90 -3.85
CA THR A 77 -6.11 -15.38 -2.61
C THR A 77 -7.03 -15.13 -1.43
N GLU A 78 -7.28 -16.12 -0.63
CA GLU A 78 -8.03 -16.07 0.62
C GLU A 78 -7.08 -16.43 1.77
N VAL A 79 -7.02 -15.59 2.78
CA VAL A 79 -6.19 -15.77 3.97
C VAL A 79 -7.06 -15.78 5.21
N LYS A 80 -6.77 -16.67 6.13
CA LYS A 80 -7.26 -16.64 7.50
C LYS A 80 -6.06 -16.75 8.44
N ASP A 81 -5.85 -15.75 9.29
CA ASP A 81 -4.77 -15.77 10.25
C ASP A 81 -5.13 -16.50 11.56
N ALA A 82 -4.15 -16.72 12.42
CA ALA A 82 -4.32 -17.39 13.70
C ALA A 82 -5.21 -16.62 14.70
N SER A 83 -5.40 -15.31 14.51
CA SER A 83 -6.27 -14.48 15.32
C SER A 83 -7.74 -14.58 14.92
N GLY A 84 -8.01 -15.16 13.74
CA GLY A 84 -9.32 -15.26 13.13
C GLY A 84 -9.66 -14.09 12.19
N SER A 85 -8.73 -13.16 11.95
CA SER A 85 -8.87 -12.17 10.89
C SER A 85 -8.83 -12.85 9.52
N THR A 86 -9.54 -12.29 8.54
CA THR A 86 -9.61 -12.87 7.19
C THR A 86 -9.29 -11.81 6.16
N GLY A 87 -8.69 -12.24 5.06
CA GLY A 87 -8.37 -11.42 3.90
C GLY A 87 -8.70 -12.12 2.60
N THR A 88 -9.07 -11.34 1.59
CA THR A 88 -9.23 -11.80 0.22
C THR A 88 -8.59 -10.79 -0.70
N VAL A 89 -7.72 -11.25 -1.58
CA VAL A 89 -7.15 -10.43 -2.67
C VAL A 89 -7.60 -11.03 -3.99
N LYS A 90 -8.15 -10.20 -4.88
CA LYS A 90 -8.52 -10.58 -6.24
C LYS A 90 -7.70 -9.76 -7.20
N THR A 91 -7.01 -10.41 -8.13
CA THR A 91 -6.28 -9.76 -9.21
C THR A 91 -6.94 -10.14 -10.53
N ASP A 92 -7.31 -9.16 -11.33
CA ASP A 92 -7.90 -9.41 -12.64
C ASP A 92 -6.81 -9.78 -13.67
N LYS A 93 -7.23 -10.16 -14.87
CA LYS A 93 -6.33 -10.51 -15.99
C LYS A 93 -5.42 -9.36 -16.45
N ASN A 94 -5.70 -8.11 -16.04
CA ASN A 94 -4.91 -6.91 -16.37
C ASN A 94 -3.94 -6.55 -15.23
N GLY A 95 -3.93 -7.32 -14.12
CA GLY A 95 -3.10 -7.08 -12.95
C GLY A 95 -3.69 -6.10 -11.93
N GLN A 96 -4.92 -5.62 -12.13
CA GLN A 96 -5.57 -4.75 -11.14
C GLN A 96 -6.03 -5.57 -9.94
N ALA A 97 -5.59 -5.17 -8.75
CA ALA A 97 -5.90 -5.85 -7.50
C ALA A 97 -6.97 -5.11 -6.68
N THR A 98 -7.88 -5.88 -6.11
CA THR A 98 -8.81 -5.44 -5.07
C THR A 98 -8.68 -6.37 -3.88
N ALA A 99 -8.63 -5.81 -2.68
CA ALA A 99 -8.53 -6.58 -1.45
C ALA A 99 -9.66 -6.21 -0.48
N GLU A 100 -10.09 -7.20 0.28
CA GLU A 100 -11.02 -7.04 1.39
C GLU A 100 -10.43 -7.74 2.61
N THR A 101 -10.47 -7.10 3.76
CA THR A 101 -10.01 -7.71 5.01
C THR A 101 -10.99 -7.41 6.14
N THR A 102 -11.25 -8.42 6.96
CA THR A 102 -12.04 -8.29 8.18
C THR A 102 -11.14 -8.63 9.36
N LEU A 103 -10.87 -7.63 10.18
CA LEU A 103 -10.03 -7.79 11.37
C LEU A 103 -10.85 -8.33 12.53
N SER A 104 -10.33 -9.34 13.21
CA SER A 104 -11.02 -9.95 14.35
C SER A 104 -10.93 -9.05 15.59
N SER A 105 -11.91 -9.13 16.48
CA SER A 105 -11.87 -8.43 17.77
C SER A 105 -10.63 -8.80 18.57
N LYS A 106 -10.24 -10.08 18.54
CA LYS A 106 -9.04 -10.55 19.22
C LYS A 106 -7.78 -9.88 18.68
N ALA A 107 -7.60 -9.79 17.34
CA ALA A 107 -6.43 -9.14 16.75
C ALA A 107 -6.34 -7.66 17.13
N VAL A 108 -7.47 -6.95 17.09
CA VAL A 108 -7.55 -5.52 17.46
C VAL A 108 -7.24 -5.30 18.95
N GLU A 109 -7.82 -6.12 19.83
CA GLU A 109 -7.58 -6.02 21.28
C GLU A 109 -6.13 -6.33 21.63
N ASP A 110 -5.55 -7.39 21.06
CA ASP A 110 -4.16 -7.77 21.29
C ASP A 110 -3.19 -6.68 20.82
N ALA A 111 -3.41 -6.13 19.62
CA ALA A 111 -2.59 -5.03 19.08
C ALA A 111 -2.67 -3.77 19.96
N LYS A 112 -3.87 -3.35 20.35
CA LYS A 112 -4.06 -2.20 21.25
C LYS A 112 -3.39 -2.38 22.61
N LYS A 113 -3.49 -3.58 23.19
CA LYS A 113 -2.84 -3.92 24.46
C LYS A 113 -1.32 -3.81 24.38
N ASN A 114 -0.75 -4.15 23.24
CA ASN A 114 0.69 -4.11 23.00
C ASN A 114 1.18 -2.73 22.51
N GLY A 115 0.27 -1.79 22.18
CA GLY A 115 0.62 -0.51 21.56
C GLY A 115 1.07 -0.65 20.10
N GLU A 116 0.64 -1.69 19.42
CA GLU A 116 1.01 -2.03 18.05
C GLU A 116 -0.13 -1.72 17.07
N ALA A 117 0.16 -1.70 15.78
CA ALA A 117 -0.86 -1.72 14.74
C ALA A 117 -1.33 -3.15 14.49
N VAL A 118 -2.63 -3.31 14.20
CA VAL A 118 -3.16 -4.60 13.78
C VAL A 118 -2.81 -4.85 12.30
N LYS A 119 -2.16 -5.97 12.02
CA LYS A 119 -1.75 -6.34 10.66
C LYS A 119 -2.91 -6.96 9.89
N ALA A 120 -3.20 -6.40 8.72
CA ALA A 120 -4.22 -6.94 7.82
C ALA A 120 -3.70 -8.20 7.10
N PRO A 121 -4.45 -9.30 7.04
CA PRO A 121 -4.02 -10.53 6.37
C PRO A 121 -4.26 -10.44 4.84
N VAL A 122 -3.81 -9.35 4.22
CA VAL A 122 -3.79 -9.11 2.78
C VAL A 122 -2.46 -8.49 2.40
N GLU A 123 -2.01 -8.69 1.17
CA GLU A 123 -0.84 -8.00 0.62
C GLU A 123 -1.22 -7.46 -0.76
N VAL A 124 -0.85 -6.22 -1.04
CA VAL A 124 -1.08 -5.55 -2.32
C VAL A 124 0.20 -4.87 -2.80
N GLU A 125 0.31 -4.60 -4.10
CA GLU A 125 1.46 -3.90 -4.68
C GLU A 125 1.10 -2.43 -4.95
N ALA A 126 1.90 -1.49 -4.43
CA ALA A 126 1.70 -0.07 -4.68
C ALA A 126 1.92 0.29 -6.16
N SER A 127 1.01 1.08 -6.75
CA SER A 127 1.12 1.56 -8.14
C SER A 127 1.20 3.08 -8.19
N ARG A 128 1.93 3.60 -9.19
CA ARG A 128 1.94 5.05 -9.51
C ARG A 128 0.73 5.47 -10.33
N ASP A 129 0.14 4.55 -11.08
CA ASP A 129 -1.08 4.82 -11.85
C ASP A 129 -2.30 4.66 -10.94
N SER A 130 -3.02 5.76 -10.72
CA SER A 130 -4.24 5.78 -9.90
C SER A 130 -5.31 4.82 -10.41
N ASN A 131 -5.33 4.52 -11.72
CA ASN A 131 -6.33 3.61 -12.30
C ASN A 131 -6.03 2.13 -12.00
N THR A 132 -4.76 1.81 -11.79
CA THR A 132 -4.30 0.44 -11.47
C THR A 132 -3.92 0.27 -10.01
N ALA A 133 -3.92 1.35 -9.23
CA ALA A 133 -3.64 1.29 -7.79
C ALA A 133 -4.65 0.39 -7.07
N PRO A 134 -4.19 -0.57 -6.25
CA PRO A 134 -5.06 -1.50 -5.56
C PRO A 134 -5.95 -0.78 -4.54
N THR A 135 -7.17 -1.28 -4.40
CA THR A 135 -8.08 -0.86 -3.34
C THR A 135 -8.18 -1.93 -2.27
N VAL A 136 -8.13 -1.53 -1.02
CA VAL A 136 -8.25 -2.40 0.15
C VAL A 136 -9.42 -1.92 1.01
N LYS A 137 -10.46 -2.74 1.09
CA LYS A 137 -11.55 -2.53 2.03
C LYS A 137 -11.16 -3.17 3.36
N VAL A 138 -11.09 -2.35 4.41
CA VAL A 138 -10.78 -2.79 5.77
C VAL A 138 -12.04 -2.73 6.61
N GLU A 139 -12.45 -3.86 7.15
CA GLU A 139 -13.57 -3.97 8.09
C GLU A 139 -13.04 -4.16 9.51
N LEU A 140 -13.38 -3.21 10.38
CA LEU A 140 -13.09 -3.26 11.80
C LEU A 140 -14.28 -3.84 12.58
N PRO A 141 -14.03 -4.48 13.74
CA PRO A 141 -15.09 -4.89 14.66
C PRO A 141 -15.95 -3.69 15.09
N LYS A 142 -17.23 -3.93 15.31
CA LYS A 142 -18.10 -2.91 15.90
C LYS A 142 -17.52 -2.44 17.23
N ASN A 143 -17.49 -1.13 17.45
CA ASN A 143 -16.93 -0.49 18.66
C ASN A 143 -15.41 -0.67 18.83
N ALA A 144 -14.68 -0.97 17.76
CA ALA A 144 -13.22 -0.97 17.82
C ALA A 144 -12.67 0.42 18.20
N GLY A 145 -13.37 1.52 17.81
CA GLY A 145 -12.87 2.87 17.95
C GLY A 145 -11.60 3.09 17.14
N GLU A 146 -10.90 4.16 17.42
CA GLU A 146 -9.64 4.49 16.74
C GLU A 146 -8.63 3.33 16.84
N THR A 147 -8.20 2.85 15.68
CA THR A 147 -7.37 1.64 15.56
C THR A 147 -6.25 1.87 14.54
N ALA A 148 -5.00 1.65 14.96
CA ALA A 148 -3.87 1.61 14.05
C ALA A 148 -3.91 0.30 13.26
N VAL A 149 -3.95 0.41 11.93
CA VAL A 149 -3.96 -0.72 10.99
C VAL A 149 -2.70 -0.68 10.15
N GLU A 150 -2.11 -1.84 9.91
CA GLU A 150 -0.97 -2.03 9.04
C GLU A 150 -1.36 -2.94 7.89
N ILE A 151 -1.29 -2.40 6.65
CA ILE A 151 -1.61 -3.11 5.43
C ILE A 151 -0.29 -3.51 4.76
N PRO A 152 0.04 -4.80 4.64
CA PRO A 152 1.17 -5.27 3.86
C PRO A 152 1.14 -4.78 2.42
N VAL A 153 2.25 -4.22 1.98
CA VAL A 153 2.41 -3.63 0.66
C VAL A 153 3.77 -4.00 0.12
N SER A 154 3.82 -4.62 -1.03
CA SER A 154 5.08 -4.77 -1.77
C SER A 154 5.40 -3.49 -2.54
N ASN A 155 6.70 -3.29 -2.82
CA ASN A 155 7.18 -2.12 -3.57
C ASN A 155 6.93 -0.76 -2.87
N VAL A 156 6.99 -0.76 -1.54
CA VAL A 156 6.84 0.46 -0.71
C VAL A 156 7.97 1.45 -1.00
N LYS A 157 7.60 2.73 -1.09
CA LYS A 157 8.52 3.87 -1.23
C LYS A 157 8.14 4.98 -0.25
N PRO A 158 9.03 5.96 -0.01
CA PRO A 158 8.71 7.11 0.85
C PRO A 158 7.43 7.85 0.44
N GLY A 159 7.17 7.92 -0.88
CA GLY A 159 5.96 8.54 -1.44
C GLY A 159 4.74 7.63 -1.51
N THR A 160 4.79 6.40 -0.98
CA THR A 160 3.62 5.54 -0.87
C THR A 160 2.63 6.13 0.14
N VAL A 161 1.38 6.26 -0.26
CA VAL A 161 0.28 6.83 0.54
C VAL A 161 -0.93 5.93 0.53
N ALA A 162 -1.72 5.99 1.60
CA ALA A 162 -3.11 5.54 1.58
C ALA A 162 -4.01 6.71 1.17
N VAL A 163 -4.96 6.43 0.31
CA VAL A 163 -5.98 7.38 -0.15
C VAL A 163 -7.34 6.83 0.26
N LEU A 164 -8.06 7.54 1.10
CA LEU A 164 -9.42 7.18 1.50
C LEU A 164 -10.35 7.34 0.30
N VAL A 165 -11.14 6.31 0.02
CA VAL A 165 -12.17 6.33 -1.03
C VAL A 165 -13.54 6.44 -0.35
N HIS A 166 -14.18 7.57 -0.52
CA HIS A 166 -15.51 7.82 0.05
C HIS A 166 -16.62 7.11 -0.75
N PRO A 167 -17.79 6.89 -0.15
CA PRO A 167 -18.91 6.22 -0.83
C PRO A 167 -19.42 6.95 -2.07
N ASP A 168 -19.22 8.26 -2.16
CA ASP A 168 -19.55 9.09 -3.33
C ASP A 168 -18.50 9.04 -4.45
N GLY A 169 -17.40 8.30 -4.22
CA GLY A 169 -16.28 8.14 -5.14
C GLY A 169 -15.22 9.25 -5.04
N THR A 170 -15.36 10.21 -4.13
CA THR A 170 -14.29 11.18 -3.86
C THR A 170 -13.12 10.53 -3.15
N GLU A 171 -11.93 11.06 -3.37
CA GLU A 171 -10.67 10.52 -2.85
C GLU A 171 -9.95 11.56 -1.99
N GLU A 172 -9.44 11.13 -0.84
CA GLU A 172 -8.70 11.96 0.09
C GLU A 172 -7.39 11.28 0.53
N ILE A 173 -6.25 11.98 0.41
CA ILE A 173 -4.97 11.46 0.88
C ILE A 173 -4.95 11.42 2.41
N VAL A 174 -4.73 10.23 2.97
CA VAL A 174 -4.52 10.05 4.41
C VAL A 174 -3.12 10.55 4.76
N LYS A 175 -3.01 11.81 5.19
CA LYS A 175 -1.72 12.50 5.42
C LYS A 175 -0.88 11.84 6.52
N ASN A 176 -1.51 11.18 7.48
CA ASN A 176 -0.85 10.44 8.55
C ASN A 176 -0.60 8.96 8.21
N SER A 177 -0.81 8.54 6.96
CA SER A 177 -0.39 7.21 6.52
C SER A 177 1.14 7.12 6.45
N LEU A 178 1.73 6.10 7.09
CA LEU A 178 3.17 5.97 7.24
C LEU A 178 3.67 4.72 6.51
N PRO A 179 4.50 4.86 5.46
CA PRO A 179 5.16 3.72 4.84
C PRO A 179 6.19 3.15 5.81
N THR A 180 6.22 1.83 5.93
CA THR A 180 7.26 1.06 6.60
C THR A 180 8.11 0.33 5.55
N GLU A 181 8.91 -0.65 5.95
CA GLU A 181 9.73 -1.42 5.01
C GLU A 181 8.87 -2.26 4.04
N ASP A 182 7.77 -2.85 4.54
CA ASP A 182 6.93 -3.83 3.84
C ASP A 182 5.43 -3.55 3.96
N SER A 183 5.03 -2.38 4.43
CA SER A 183 3.63 -2.06 4.70
C SER A 183 3.34 -0.56 4.68
N ILE A 184 2.07 -0.22 4.77
CA ILE A 184 1.61 1.12 5.09
C ILE A 184 0.75 1.08 6.35
N ARG A 185 1.08 1.95 7.32
CA ARG A 185 0.34 2.09 8.58
C ARG A 185 -0.54 3.33 8.53
N LEU A 186 -1.78 3.21 8.98
CA LEU A 186 -2.71 4.32 9.13
C LEU A 186 -3.62 4.08 10.32
N THR A 187 -4.19 5.17 10.85
CA THR A 187 -5.18 5.10 11.93
C THR A 187 -6.58 5.24 11.33
N MET A 188 -7.50 4.39 11.75
CA MET A 188 -8.88 4.34 11.24
C MET A 188 -9.85 4.37 12.42
N ASP A 189 -10.96 5.12 12.26
CA ASP A 189 -12.12 5.07 13.14
C ASP A 189 -13.31 4.47 12.39
N GLY A 190 -13.44 3.14 12.48
CA GLY A 190 -14.41 2.38 11.71
C GLY A 190 -13.88 1.80 10.40
N SER A 191 -14.76 1.11 9.67
CA SER A 191 -14.44 0.44 8.41
C SER A 191 -14.31 1.45 7.27
N ALA A 192 -13.33 1.27 6.40
CA ALA A 192 -13.12 2.15 5.25
C ALA A 192 -12.52 1.41 4.06
N THR A 193 -12.59 2.02 2.89
CA THR A 193 -11.88 1.59 1.69
C THR A 193 -10.74 2.55 1.43
N VAL A 194 -9.54 2.03 1.27
CA VAL A 194 -8.34 2.81 0.95
C VAL A 194 -7.72 2.32 -0.35
N LYS A 195 -7.22 3.24 -1.16
CA LYS A 195 -6.39 2.97 -2.32
C LYS A 195 -4.93 3.13 -1.91
N ILE A 196 -4.05 2.21 -2.33
CA ILE A 196 -2.62 2.26 -2.01
C ILE A 196 -1.85 2.64 -3.28
N MET A 197 -1.18 3.78 -3.23
CA MET A 197 -0.46 4.28 -4.41
C MET A 197 0.88 4.93 -4.07
N ASP A 198 1.82 4.84 -5.00
CA ASP A 198 3.04 5.65 -5.00
C ASP A 198 2.73 7.02 -5.62
N ASN A 199 2.48 8.02 -4.77
CA ASN A 199 2.21 9.40 -5.16
C ASN A 199 3.48 10.28 -5.21
N SER A 200 4.66 9.66 -5.32
CA SER A 200 5.94 10.39 -5.43
C SER A 200 5.92 11.39 -6.58
N LYS A 201 6.42 12.59 -6.33
CA LYS A 201 6.57 13.63 -7.34
C LYS A 201 7.94 13.49 -8.03
N ASP A 202 8.04 13.89 -9.29
CA ASP A 202 9.29 13.77 -10.06
C ASP A 202 10.00 15.13 -10.18
N PHE A 203 10.53 15.61 -9.06
CA PHE A 203 11.32 16.84 -9.04
C PHE A 203 12.74 16.57 -9.56
N ILE A 204 13.16 17.29 -10.60
CA ILE A 204 14.45 17.06 -11.25
C ILE A 204 15.64 17.47 -10.37
N ASP A 205 15.45 18.45 -9.49
CA ASP A 205 16.46 18.99 -8.59
C ASP A 205 16.63 18.21 -7.28
N THR A 206 15.79 17.16 -7.06
CA THR A 206 15.87 16.33 -5.86
C THR A 206 16.42 14.93 -6.12
N ARG A 207 16.56 14.52 -7.39
CA ARG A 207 16.91 13.13 -7.79
C ARG A 207 18.17 12.58 -7.13
N ALA A 208 19.17 13.43 -6.92
CA ALA A 208 20.42 13.08 -6.24
C ALA A 208 20.58 13.83 -4.89
N HIS A 209 19.52 14.45 -4.38
CA HIS A 209 19.60 15.23 -3.14
C HIS A 209 19.48 14.31 -1.93
N TRP A 210 20.27 14.57 -0.87
CA TRP A 210 20.27 13.75 0.35
C TRP A 210 18.89 13.64 1.05
N ALA A 211 18.04 14.67 0.89
CA ALA A 211 16.71 14.72 1.47
C ALA A 211 15.62 14.14 0.53
N LYS A 212 15.98 13.45 -0.55
CA LYS A 212 15.01 12.97 -1.54
C LYS A 212 13.86 12.19 -0.90
N ASP A 213 14.14 11.24 -0.06
CA ASP A 213 13.12 10.39 0.58
C ASP A 213 12.16 11.19 1.45
N ALA A 214 12.68 12.16 2.23
CA ALA A 214 11.86 13.07 3.02
C ALA A 214 11.00 13.98 2.13
N ILE A 215 11.54 14.46 1.00
CA ILE A 215 10.81 15.27 0.04
C ILE A 215 9.70 14.46 -0.63
N ASP A 216 9.98 13.24 -1.07
CA ASP A 216 8.99 12.33 -1.63
C ASP A 216 7.86 12.08 -0.62
N PHE A 217 8.20 11.84 0.64
CA PHE A 217 7.22 11.63 1.72
C PHE A 217 6.28 12.83 1.90
N VAL A 218 6.82 14.03 2.10
CA VAL A 218 5.99 15.22 2.39
C VAL A 218 5.23 15.72 1.16
N SER A 219 5.81 15.62 -0.03
CA SER A 219 5.16 16.06 -1.26
C SER A 219 4.05 15.11 -1.72
N ALA A 220 4.24 13.80 -1.55
CA ALA A 220 3.21 12.80 -1.84
C ALA A 220 1.94 13.00 -1.00
N ARG A 221 2.08 13.55 0.20
CA ARG A 221 0.98 13.87 1.14
C ARG A 221 0.43 15.28 0.98
N GLY A 222 0.96 16.05 0.04
CA GLY A 222 0.54 17.43 -0.18
C GLY A 222 0.87 18.39 0.96
N LEU A 223 1.77 17.99 1.88
CA LEU A 223 2.20 18.83 3.01
C LEU A 223 3.11 19.97 2.55
N VAL A 224 4.11 19.63 1.72
CA VAL A 224 5.05 20.59 1.14
C VAL A 224 5.06 20.39 -0.37
N ASN A 225 4.68 21.41 -1.12
CA ASN A 225 4.68 21.37 -2.57
C ASN A 225 6.01 21.91 -3.12
N GLY A 226 6.36 21.51 -4.35
CA GLY A 226 7.42 22.19 -5.10
C GLY A 226 7.06 23.64 -5.44
N ILE A 227 8.04 24.41 -5.88
CA ILE A 227 7.82 25.75 -6.45
C ILE A 227 7.24 25.68 -7.87
N SER A 228 7.34 24.53 -8.51
CA SER A 228 6.65 24.15 -9.74
C SER A 228 6.43 22.63 -9.76
N ASP A 229 5.78 22.10 -10.80
CA ASP A 229 5.55 20.65 -10.96
C ASP A 229 6.83 19.82 -11.04
N THR A 230 7.95 20.42 -11.45
CA THR A 230 9.23 19.75 -11.67
C THR A 230 10.38 20.23 -10.79
N ILE A 231 10.18 21.30 -10.01
CA ILE A 231 11.23 21.92 -9.16
C ILE A 231 10.73 22.02 -7.72
N TYR A 232 11.48 21.47 -6.80
CA TYR A 232 11.22 21.56 -5.35
C TYR A 232 11.95 22.71 -4.68
N ALA A 233 13.16 23.01 -5.11
CA ALA A 233 14.11 23.97 -4.55
C ALA A 233 14.56 23.64 -3.11
N PRO A 234 15.16 22.46 -2.87
CA PRO A 234 15.42 21.94 -1.51
C PRO A 234 16.40 22.79 -0.69
N ASN A 235 17.22 23.62 -1.35
CA ASN A 235 18.23 24.46 -0.69
C ASN A 235 17.73 25.87 -0.40
N ASN A 236 16.50 26.22 -0.77
CA ASN A 236 15.94 27.53 -0.49
C ASN A 236 15.51 27.64 0.98
N SER A 237 15.63 28.86 1.53
CA SER A 237 15.11 29.15 2.87
C SER A 237 13.57 29.11 2.87
N THR A 238 13.01 28.57 3.93
CA THR A 238 11.56 28.56 4.17
C THR A 238 11.13 29.87 4.82
N THR A 239 10.02 30.46 4.36
CA THR A 239 9.42 31.65 4.97
C THR A 239 8.45 31.29 6.08
N ARG A 240 8.11 32.27 6.93
CA ARG A 240 7.08 32.12 7.98
C ARG A 240 5.73 31.69 7.39
N ALA A 241 5.29 32.33 6.31
CA ALA A 241 4.05 32.00 5.62
C ALA A 241 4.03 30.55 5.07
N GLN A 242 5.15 30.07 4.53
CA GLN A 242 5.26 28.67 4.07
C GLN A 242 5.13 27.70 5.25
N LEU A 243 5.78 27.97 6.39
CA LEU A 243 5.65 27.09 7.55
C LEU A 243 4.24 27.09 8.14
N TRP A 244 3.56 28.24 8.25
CA TRP A 244 2.15 28.27 8.65
C TRP A 244 1.28 27.41 7.72
N THR A 245 1.53 27.48 6.41
CA THR A 245 0.79 26.68 5.42
C THR A 245 1.05 25.18 5.59
N ILE A 246 2.30 24.78 5.86
CA ILE A 246 2.65 23.38 6.12
C ILE A 246 1.93 22.86 7.36
N LEU A 247 2.00 23.60 8.47
CA LEU A 247 1.34 23.22 9.73
C LEU A 247 -0.18 23.18 9.59
N ALA A 248 -0.77 24.14 8.89
CA ALA A 248 -2.20 24.19 8.63
C ALA A 248 -2.66 22.99 7.79
N ARG A 249 -1.90 22.62 6.74
CA ARG A 249 -2.17 21.40 5.93
C ARG A 249 -2.05 20.12 6.74
N GLN A 250 -1.05 20.05 7.64
CA GLN A 250 -0.88 18.90 8.53
C GLN A 250 -2.08 18.71 9.47
N ASN A 251 -2.76 19.81 9.83
CA ASN A 251 -3.92 19.83 10.72
C ASN A 251 -5.24 19.90 9.96
N ASP A 252 -5.27 19.57 8.69
CA ASP A 252 -6.47 19.56 7.83
C ASP A 252 -7.28 20.87 7.87
N ALA A 253 -6.59 22.00 8.08
CA ALA A 253 -7.22 23.31 8.08
C ALA A 253 -7.73 23.66 6.66
N ASP A 254 -8.91 24.27 6.59
CA ASP A 254 -9.44 24.79 5.32
C ASP A 254 -8.62 26.02 4.88
N LEU A 255 -7.84 25.82 3.81
CA LEU A 255 -7.01 26.86 3.19
C LEU A 255 -7.63 27.40 1.90
N THR A 256 -8.90 27.10 1.62
CA THR A 256 -9.60 27.58 0.42
C THR A 256 -9.97 29.06 0.54
N GLY A 257 -9.90 29.78 -0.59
CA GLY A 257 -10.18 31.22 -0.62
C GLY A 257 -9.08 32.06 -0.02
N GLY A 258 -9.37 33.36 0.23
CA GLY A 258 -8.42 34.36 0.67
C GLY A 258 -7.93 35.27 -0.47
N SER A 259 -7.47 36.49 -0.13
CA SER A 259 -6.99 37.48 -1.11
C SER A 259 -5.53 37.26 -1.49
N ILE A 260 -4.77 36.57 -0.65
CA ILE A 260 -3.39 36.15 -0.87
C ILE A 260 -3.19 34.70 -0.43
N TRP A 261 -2.24 34.01 -1.05
CA TRP A 261 -2.06 32.56 -0.91
C TRP A 261 -1.87 32.04 0.51
N TYR A 262 -1.34 32.85 1.42
CA TYR A 262 -1.07 32.45 2.81
C TYR A 262 -2.09 33.00 3.83
N GLU A 263 -3.10 33.79 3.42
CA GLU A 263 -4.01 34.47 4.34
C GLU A 263 -4.73 33.49 5.30
N LYS A 264 -5.26 32.41 4.76
CA LYS A 264 -5.95 31.39 5.56
C LYS A 264 -5.01 30.71 6.56
N ALA A 265 -3.81 30.36 6.12
CA ALA A 265 -2.81 29.74 6.99
C ALA A 265 -2.29 30.72 8.06
N GLN A 266 -2.12 32.02 7.73
CA GLN A 266 -1.77 33.07 8.67
C GLN A 266 -2.84 33.23 9.76
N ASN A 267 -4.11 33.29 9.37
CA ASN A 267 -5.23 33.40 10.31
C ASN A 267 -5.33 32.16 11.19
N TRP A 268 -5.25 30.97 10.60
CA TRP A 268 -5.22 29.70 11.33
C TRP A 268 -4.08 29.67 12.36
N ALA A 269 -2.86 30.09 11.99
CA ALA A 269 -1.72 30.12 12.90
C ALA A 269 -1.90 31.11 14.06
N LYS A 270 -2.57 32.25 13.82
CA LYS A 270 -2.93 33.23 14.86
C LYS A 270 -3.98 32.65 15.80
N ASP A 271 -5.06 32.06 15.25
CA ASP A 271 -6.17 31.50 16.03
C ASP A 271 -5.71 30.33 16.93
N LYS A 272 -4.71 29.56 16.46
CA LYS A 272 -4.09 28.49 17.25
C LYS A 272 -3.01 28.97 18.22
N GLY A 273 -2.69 30.28 18.23
CA GLY A 273 -1.63 30.82 19.08
C GLY A 273 -0.22 30.41 18.69
N ILE A 274 -0.05 29.83 17.49
CA ILE A 274 1.26 29.35 16.97
C ILE A 274 2.13 30.54 16.57
N SER A 275 1.53 31.63 16.05
CA SER A 275 2.23 32.79 15.51
C SER A 275 1.41 34.08 15.68
N ASP A 276 2.12 35.22 15.77
CA ASP A 276 1.52 36.56 15.71
C ASP A 276 1.05 36.95 14.29
N GLY A 277 1.45 36.18 13.28
CA GLY A 277 1.16 36.46 11.88
C GLY A 277 2.03 37.55 11.26
N ALA A 278 3.04 38.09 11.97
CA ALA A 278 3.93 39.13 11.44
C ALA A 278 4.94 38.55 10.44
N ASP A 279 5.46 39.43 9.58
CA ASP A 279 6.58 39.19 8.66
C ASP A 279 6.45 37.90 7.82
N PRO A 280 5.38 37.71 7.05
CA PRO A 280 5.10 36.43 6.35
C PRO A 280 6.21 35.99 5.39
N ASN A 281 6.93 36.94 4.79
CA ASN A 281 8.02 36.68 3.85
C ASN A 281 9.41 36.56 4.49
N ALA A 282 9.53 36.79 5.80
CA ALA A 282 10.80 36.62 6.49
C ALA A 282 11.18 35.13 6.55
N ALA A 283 12.49 34.85 6.35
CA ALA A 283 13.02 33.51 6.55
C ALA A 283 12.88 33.09 8.01
N ILE A 284 12.50 31.86 8.24
CA ILE A 284 12.34 31.30 9.57
C ILE A 284 13.69 30.83 10.13
N ASN A 285 13.96 31.13 11.39
CA ASN A 285 15.13 30.63 12.10
C ASN A 285 14.81 29.40 12.98
N ARG A 286 15.85 28.71 13.46
CA ARG A 286 15.71 27.48 14.26
C ARG A 286 14.87 27.68 15.54
N GLY A 287 15.02 28.82 16.23
CA GLY A 287 14.24 29.16 17.42
C GLY A 287 12.75 29.28 17.11
N GLN A 288 12.42 29.98 16.03
CA GLN A 288 11.02 30.09 15.56
C GLN A 288 10.44 28.75 15.15
N ILE A 289 11.21 27.88 14.46
CA ILE A 289 10.76 26.51 14.16
C ILE A 289 10.44 25.76 15.45
N ALA A 290 11.33 25.81 16.44
CA ALA A 290 11.11 25.13 17.72
C ALA A 290 9.85 25.65 18.43
N THR A 291 9.59 26.97 18.42
CA THR A 291 8.38 27.56 19.01
C THR A 291 7.10 27.10 18.28
N PHE A 292 7.16 26.97 16.96
CA PHE A 292 5.99 26.57 16.17
C PHE A 292 5.66 25.07 16.28
N LEU A 293 6.64 24.24 16.66
CA LEU A 293 6.47 22.79 16.85
C LEU A 293 6.16 22.41 18.31
N TYR A 294 6.37 23.34 19.27
CA TYR A 294 6.02 23.16 20.67
C TYR A 294 4.53 23.36 20.92
#